data_7b18addc15f5460299e2570dd6f67295
#
_entry.id   7b18addc15f5460299e2570dd6f67295
#
_cell.length_a   1.000
_cell.length_b   1.000
_cell.length_c   1.000
_cell.angle_alpha   90.00
_cell.angle_beta   90.00
_cell.angle_gamma   90.00
#
_symmetry.space_group_name_H-M   'P 1'
#
loop_
_entity.id
_entity.type
_entity.pdbx_description
1 polymer ?
#
loop_
_entity_poly.entity_id
_entity_poly.type
_entity_poly.pdbx_seq_one_letter_code
_entity_poly.pdbx_strand_id
1 'polypeptide(L)'
;MITKTDEQEKINYIDTVGFGADIGGRGFHLPVDISIRTDGRVYVINRSPMHRLGIRVGICDVLHGWYGEFGSDGKGDGQFTGPTAITHDSDDRIYVADEELNRITIFNSDGEFKSKWGEYGTEPGQINGPSALKVTADGNLLIVDHLNNRIQKMTPDGEYLSHWGSQGIAEGQFNLPWGIDTDYAGNVYVADWRNDRIQRFSEDGEFIDMYGSSGSDVGLFNRPADVAVDQDGFIYVADWGNQRVQVFDQFWNFHTSMRGQATVSPWAQEYLEANADELDARSRFDPYIEVDTDDQHEISARVEAYFWDPIAVEIDPEGRLIVADSLRHRLQIYQRLAD
;
A
#
# COMPACT_ATOMS: atom_id res chain seq x y z
N MET A 1 5.89 -7.52 32.92
CA MET A 1 7.28 -7.71 32.44
C MET A 1 7.20 -8.69 31.29
N ILE A 2 7.12 -8.20 30.06
CA ILE A 2 7.24 -9.05 28.87
C ILE A 2 8.75 -9.29 28.74
N THR A 3 9.17 -10.51 29.03
CA THR A 3 10.53 -10.97 28.78
C THR A 3 10.78 -10.84 27.29
N LYS A 4 11.70 -9.93 26.88
CA LYS A 4 12.36 -10.03 25.55
C LYS A 4 13.03 -11.40 25.53
N THR A 5 12.41 -12.37 24.89
CA THR A 5 13.10 -13.54 24.38
C THR A 5 14.07 -13.04 23.32
N ASP A 6 15.31 -13.55 23.34
CA ASP A 6 16.35 -13.35 22.31
C ASP A 6 15.91 -13.98 20.97
N GLU A 7 14.77 -13.57 20.42
CA GLU A 7 14.47 -13.74 19.00
C GLU A 7 15.30 -12.67 18.29
N GLN A 8 16.29 -13.13 17.54
CA GLN A 8 17.10 -12.29 16.66
C GLN A 8 16.15 -11.43 15.83
N GLU A 9 16.23 -10.10 15.96
CA GLU A 9 15.43 -9.19 15.14
C GLU A 9 15.70 -9.50 13.67
N LYS A 10 14.70 -9.99 12.94
CA LYS A 10 14.81 -10.38 11.54
C LYS A 10 14.52 -9.24 10.58
N ILE A 11 13.98 -8.14 11.11
CA ILE A 11 13.69 -6.92 10.39
C ILE A 11 13.95 -5.72 11.29
N ASN A 12 14.66 -4.73 10.78
CA ASN A 12 14.98 -3.51 11.50
C ASN A 12 14.09 -2.37 11.04
N TYR A 13 13.52 -1.63 11.97
CA TYR A 13 12.96 -0.32 11.70
C TYR A 13 14.10 0.64 11.35
N ILE A 14 13.93 1.40 10.27
CA ILE A 14 14.91 2.37 9.77
C ILE A 14 14.46 3.79 10.06
N ASP A 15 13.24 4.18 9.62
CA ASP A 15 12.80 5.57 9.71
C ASP A 15 11.29 5.73 9.53
N THR A 16 10.81 6.95 9.78
CA THR A 16 9.46 7.41 9.48
C THR A 16 9.52 8.64 8.56
N VAL A 17 8.79 8.61 7.46
CA VAL A 17 8.60 9.75 6.56
C VAL A 17 7.17 10.25 6.64
N GLY A 18 6.99 11.55 6.69
CA GLY A 18 5.67 12.19 6.66
C GLY A 18 5.15 12.66 8.00
N PHE A 19 4.08 13.41 7.93
CA PHE A 19 3.18 13.84 9.01
C PHE A 19 1.88 14.33 8.39
N GLY A 20 0.85 14.60 9.20
CA GLY A 20 -0.46 15.05 8.72
C GLY A 20 -0.42 16.40 8.01
N ALA A 21 -0.90 16.46 6.76
CA ALA A 21 -1.02 17.66 5.95
C ALA A 21 -2.34 17.64 5.16
N ASP A 22 -3.37 18.28 5.68
CA ASP A 22 -4.76 18.13 5.24
C ASP A 22 -5.06 18.76 3.86
N ILE A 23 -4.40 19.85 3.49
CA ILE A 23 -4.78 20.68 2.35
C ILE A 23 -3.71 20.81 1.26
N GLY A 24 -2.59 20.10 1.40
CA GLY A 24 -1.48 20.14 0.44
C GLY A 24 -0.14 20.50 1.10
N GLY A 25 0.92 20.48 0.28
CA GLY A 25 2.28 20.72 0.71
C GLY A 25 2.95 19.46 1.29
N ARG A 26 4.11 19.66 1.90
CA ARG A 26 4.92 18.59 2.45
C ARG A 26 4.19 17.88 3.58
N GLY A 27 3.90 16.58 3.38
CA GLY A 27 3.16 15.72 4.29
C GLY A 27 2.08 14.92 3.59
N PHE A 28 1.38 14.06 4.34
CA PHE A 28 0.38 13.16 3.81
C PHE A 28 -0.99 13.36 4.47
N HIS A 29 -2.04 12.99 3.74
CA HIS A 29 -3.39 12.88 4.29
C HIS A 29 -4.00 11.55 3.87
N LEU A 30 -4.11 10.61 4.82
CA LEU A 30 -4.56 9.24 4.58
C LEU A 30 -3.87 8.62 3.34
N PRO A 31 -2.56 8.36 3.39
CA PRO A 31 -1.87 7.67 2.30
C PRO A 31 -2.50 6.29 2.09
N VAL A 32 -2.87 5.95 0.86
CA VAL A 32 -3.59 4.71 0.54
C VAL A 32 -2.78 3.77 -0.34
N ASP A 33 -1.84 4.31 -1.14
CA ASP A 33 -0.95 3.51 -1.94
C ASP A 33 0.33 4.28 -2.29
N ILE A 34 1.38 3.54 -2.62
CA ILE A 34 2.71 4.08 -2.92
C ILE A 34 3.31 3.38 -4.14
N SER A 35 4.12 4.11 -4.89
CA SER A 35 4.92 3.57 -5.98
C SER A 35 6.33 4.13 -5.91
N ILE A 36 7.36 3.29 -6.05
CA ILE A 36 8.76 3.66 -5.81
C ILE A 36 9.57 3.45 -7.07
N ARG A 37 10.09 4.53 -7.63
CA ARG A 37 10.92 4.48 -8.83
C ARG A 37 12.36 4.05 -8.52
N THR A 38 13.06 3.62 -9.57
CA THR A 38 14.48 3.20 -9.50
C THR A 38 15.43 4.31 -9.09
N ASP A 39 15.02 5.59 -9.21
CA ASP A 39 15.78 6.75 -8.73
C ASP A 39 15.53 7.09 -7.25
N GLY A 40 14.73 6.28 -6.55
CA GLY A 40 14.37 6.44 -5.15
C GLY A 40 13.21 7.40 -4.87
N ARG A 41 12.57 7.98 -5.89
CA ARG A 41 11.37 8.79 -5.70
C ARG A 41 10.18 7.91 -5.33
N VAL A 42 9.46 8.34 -4.31
CA VAL A 42 8.25 7.72 -3.78
C VAL A 42 7.05 8.58 -4.12
N TYR A 43 6.11 8.04 -4.87
CA TYR A 43 4.84 8.65 -5.19
C TYR A 43 3.79 8.13 -4.22
N VAL A 44 3.11 9.02 -3.51
CA VAL A 44 2.17 8.66 -2.44
C VAL A 44 0.79 9.21 -2.77
N ILE A 45 -0.17 8.31 -2.98
CA ILE A 45 -1.58 8.72 -3.10
C ILE A 45 -2.10 9.15 -1.74
N ASN A 46 -2.64 10.36 -1.69
CA ASN A 46 -3.36 10.89 -0.56
C ASN A 46 -4.86 10.92 -0.87
N ARG A 47 -5.65 10.39 0.05
CA ARG A 47 -7.11 10.33 -0.07
C ARG A 47 -7.76 11.05 1.11
N SER A 48 -8.77 11.84 0.85
CA SER A 48 -9.51 12.53 1.91
C SER A 48 -11.00 12.34 1.73
N PRO A 49 -11.65 11.49 2.55
CA PRO A 49 -13.09 11.29 2.46
C PRO A 49 -13.90 12.48 2.97
N MET A 50 -13.35 13.32 3.86
CA MET A 50 -14.06 14.41 4.49
C MET A 50 -13.72 15.80 3.88
N HIS A 51 -12.48 15.98 3.46
CA HIS A 51 -12.01 17.26 2.92
C HIS A 51 -11.32 17.00 1.58
N ARG A 52 -12.06 17.04 0.47
CA ARG A 52 -11.57 16.75 -0.88
C ARG A 52 -10.29 17.53 -1.28
N LEU A 53 -9.94 18.57 -0.55
CA LEU A 53 -8.70 19.35 -0.73
C LEU A 53 -7.40 18.54 -0.48
N GLY A 54 -7.48 17.42 0.24
CA GLY A 54 -6.33 16.55 0.50
C GLY A 54 -6.05 15.50 -0.58
N ILE A 55 -6.90 15.40 -1.61
CA ILE A 55 -6.74 14.41 -2.69
C ILE A 55 -5.62 14.85 -3.63
N ARG A 56 -4.52 14.10 -3.66
CA ARG A 56 -3.34 14.38 -4.48
C ARG A 56 -2.37 13.21 -4.50
N VAL A 57 -1.39 13.27 -5.36
CA VAL A 57 -0.17 12.44 -5.29
C VAL A 57 0.98 13.32 -4.83
N GLY A 58 1.58 13.00 -3.67
CA GLY A 58 2.80 13.64 -3.18
C GLY A 58 4.04 12.93 -3.73
N ILE A 59 5.10 13.67 -3.98
CA ILE A 59 6.39 13.13 -4.46
C ILE A 59 7.45 13.41 -3.39
N CYS A 60 8.04 12.36 -2.85
CA CYS A 60 9.10 12.46 -1.83
C CYS A 60 10.19 11.39 -2.07
N ASP A 61 11.09 11.24 -1.11
CA ASP A 61 11.98 10.10 -0.97
C ASP A 61 12.08 9.67 0.51
N VAL A 62 12.74 8.56 0.74
CA VAL A 62 12.96 8.02 2.08
C VAL A 62 14.03 8.76 2.89
N LEU A 63 14.74 9.72 2.27
CA LEU A 63 15.70 10.62 2.91
C LEU A 63 15.09 11.99 3.25
N HIS A 64 13.76 12.07 3.27
CA HIS A 64 12.95 13.26 3.59
C HIS A 64 12.98 14.37 2.53
N GLY A 65 13.43 14.09 1.31
CA GLY A 65 13.26 14.99 0.17
C GLY A 65 11.77 15.18 -0.14
N TRP A 66 11.38 16.41 -0.50
CA TRP A 66 10.05 16.73 -1.01
C TRP A 66 10.19 17.39 -2.38
N TYR A 67 9.55 16.80 -3.39
CA TYR A 67 9.68 17.21 -4.80
C TYR A 67 8.41 17.85 -5.36
N GLY A 68 7.36 17.93 -4.54
CA GLY A 68 6.08 18.53 -4.93
C GLY A 68 4.92 17.56 -4.91
N GLU A 69 3.85 17.95 -5.58
CA GLU A 69 2.62 17.17 -5.65
C GLU A 69 1.88 17.44 -6.96
N PHE A 70 1.01 16.52 -7.37
CA PHE A 70 0.13 16.68 -8.52
C PHE A 70 -1.23 16.06 -8.30
N GLY A 71 -2.17 16.38 -9.19
CA GLY A 71 -3.55 15.96 -9.03
C GLY A 71 -4.33 16.84 -8.05
N SER A 72 -5.64 16.74 -8.13
CA SER A 72 -6.57 17.47 -7.23
C SER A 72 -7.95 16.84 -7.29
N ASP A 73 -8.86 17.24 -6.37
CA ASP A 73 -10.27 16.82 -6.44
C ASP A 73 -10.95 17.23 -7.74
N GLY A 74 -11.67 16.31 -8.36
CA GLY A 74 -12.50 16.54 -9.52
C GLY A 74 -12.53 15.40 -10.53
N LYS A 75 -13.20 15.62 -11.68
CA LYS A 75 -13.41 14.64 -12.75
C LYS A 75 -12.69 14.99 -14.06
N GLY A 76 -12.00 16.12 -14.10
CA GLY A 76 -11.26 16.63 -15.24
C GLY A 76 -9.98 15.84 -15.51
N ASP A 77 -9.16 16.42 -16.40
CA ASP A 77 -7.84 15.90 -16.72
C ASP A 77 -6.90 16.12 -15.52
N GLY A 78 -6.20 15.05 -15.11
CA GLY A 78 -5.32 15.09 -13.96
C GLY A 78 -6.01 15.24 -12.59
N GLN A 79 -7.33 15.10 -12.52
CA GLN A 79 -8.10 15.18 -11.28
C GLN A 79 -8.57 13.80 -10.82
N PHE A 80 -8.87 13.64 -9.53
CA PHE A 80 -9.31 12.41 -8.88
C PHE A 80 -10.54 12.66 -8.00
N THR A 81 -11.34 11.61 -7.78
CA THR A 81 -12.41 11.62 -6.76
C THR A 81 -12.22 10.55 -5.70
N GLY A 82 -11.74 9.39 -6.07
CA GLY A 82 -11.41 8.27 -5.20
C GLY A 82 -10.17 7.53 -5.69
N PRO A 83 -8.97 8.15 -5.68
CA PRO A 83 -7.76 7.46 -6.11
C PRO A 83 -7.42 6.34 -5.13
N THR A 84 -7.09 5.15 -5.65
CA THR A 84 -6.87 3.92 -4.87
C THR A 84 -5.51 3.31 -5.08
N ALA A 85 -4.96 3.38 -6.30
CA ALA A 85 -3.72 2.70 -6.63
C ALA A 85 -2.84 3.52 -7.56
N ILE A 86 -1.52 3.34 -7.41
CA ILE A 86 -0.50 3.99 -8.22
C ILE A 86 0.60 2.99 -8.58
N THR A 87 1.01 3.00 -9.85
CA THR A 87 2.19 2.26 -10.31
C THR A 87 2.90 3.07 -11.39
N HIS A 88 4.11 2.68 -11.76
CA HIS A 88 4.85 3.29 -12.86
C HIS A 88 5.46 2.21 -13.77
N ASP A 89 5.73 2.55 -15.01
CA ASP A 89 6.44 1.69 -15.95
C ASP A 89 7.91 2.10 -16.15
N SER A 90 8.61 1.33 -16.99
CA SER A 90 10.03 1.59 -17.31
C SER A 90 10.27 2.88 -18.12
N ASP A 91 9.23 3.45 -18.71
CA ASP A 91 9.26 4.74 -19.43
C ASP A 91 8.90 5.92 -18.52
N ASP A 92 8.82 5.67 -17.20
CA ASP A 92 8.46 6.64 -16.16
C ASP A 92 7.04 7.22 -16.29
N ARG A 93 6.14 6.54 -16.99
CA ARG A 93 4.72 6.87 -16.97
C ARG A 93 4.11 6.40 -15.65
N ILE A 94 3.33 7.27 -15.02
CA ILE A 94 2.63 7.02 -13.77
C ILE A 94 1.17 6.73 -14.07
N TYR A 95 0.66 5.63 -13.55
CA TYR A 95 -0.72 5.18 -13.68
C TYR A 95 -1.42 5.30 -12.34
N VAL A 96 -2.53 6.01 -12.28
CA VAL A 96 -3.34 6.18 -11.08
C VAL A 96 -4.74 5.65 -11.34
N ALA A 97 -5.18 4.67 -10.55
CA ALA A 97 -6.55 4.16 -10.56
C ALA A 97 -7.46 5.02 -9.67
N ASP A 98 -8.69 5.19 -10.09
CA ASP A 98 -9.74 5.88 -9.35
C ASP A 98 -11.01 5.03 -9.29
N GLU A 99 -11.36 4.54 -8.09
CA GLU A 99 -12.49 3.63 -7.89
C GLU A 99 -13.85 4.30 -8.11
N GLU A 100 -13.98 5.60 -7.84
CA GLU A 100 -15.22 6.34 -8.05
C GLU A 100 -15.42 6.72 -9.52
N LEU A 101 -14.34 6.98 -10.23
CA LEU A 101 -14.38 7.34 -11.66
C LEU A 101 -14.24 6.13 -12.58
N ASN A 102 -13.90 4.96 -12.04
CA ASN A 102 -13.69 3.72 -12.79
C ASN A 102 -12.74 3.91 -13.97
N ARG A 103 -11.61 4.54 -13.72
CA ARG A 103 -10.66 4.88 -14.77
C ARG A 103 -9.20 4.83 -14.27
N ILE A 104 -8.29 4.73 -15.23
CA ILE A 104 -6.86 4.89 -15.05
C ILE A 104 -6.46 6.24 -15.66
N THR A 105 -5.76 7.07 -14.90
CA THR A 105 -5.22 8.36 -15.36
C THR A 105 -3.70 8.25 -15.46
N ILE A 106 -3.12 8.73 -16.55
CA ILE A 106 -1.70 8.59 -16.88
C ILE A 106 -1.02 9.95 -16.82
N PHE A 107 0.12 9.99 -16.14
CA PHE A 107 0.98 11.16 -16.00
C PHE A 107 2.41 10.84 -16.44
N ASN A 108 3.22 11.87 -16.71
CA ASN A 108 4.67 11.70 -16.75
C ASN A 108 5.26 11.77 -15.32
N SER A 109 6.58 11.57 -15.21
CA SER A 109 7.31 11.60 -13.94
C SER A 109 7.24 12.92 -13.17
N ASP A 110 6.89 14.03 -13.84
CA ASP A 110 6.74 15.34 -13.22
C ASP A 110 5.28 15.63 -12.79
N GLY A 111 4.38 14.65 -12.98
CA GLY A 111 2.96 14.76 -12.62
C GLY A 111 2.12 15.53 -13.65
N GLU A 112 2.61 15.73 -14.88
CA GLU A 112 1.80 16.32 -15.95
C GLU A 112 0.89 15.27 -16.57
N PHE A 113 -0.41 15.58 -16.67
CA PHE A 113 -1.42 14.73 -17.31
C PHE A 113 -1.05 14.40 -18.76
N LYS A 114 -1.18 13.14 -19.14
CA LYS A 114 -0.97 12.65 -20.52
C LYS A 114 -2.24 12.13 -21.16
N SER A 115 -2.91 11.18 -20.50
CA SER A 115 -4.14 10.56 -20.99
C SER A 115 -4.92 9.92 -19.86
N LYS A 116 -6.09 9.42 -20.18
CA LYS A 116 -6.91 8.61 -19.27
C LYS A 116 -7.78 7.65 -20.08
N TRP A 117 -8.08 6.50 -19.49
CA TRP A 117 -8.99 5.51 -20.05
C TRP A 117 -9.70 4.74 -18.92
N GLY A 118 -10.71 3.98 -19.28
CA GLY A 118 -11.56 3.19 -18.40
C GLY A 118 -13.01 3.58 -18.53
N GLU A 119 -13.86 2.59 -18.43
CA GLU A 119 -15.31 2.69 -18.51
C GLU A 119 -15.92 1.79 -17.43
N TYR A 120 -16.91 2.31 -16.71
CA TYR A 120 -17.65 1.53 -15.72
C TYR A 120 -18.42 0.39 -16.38
N GLY A 121 -18.28 -0.83 -15.87
CA GLY A 121 -19.07 -1.97 -16.28
C GLY A 121 -18.51 -3.32 -15.86
N THR A 122 -19.07 -4.39 -16.40
CA THR A 122 -18.73 -5.79 -16.08
C THR A 122 -18.15 -6.56 -17.27
N GLU A 123 -18.26 -6.01 -18.48
CA GLU A 123 -17.73 -6.66 -19.68
C GLU A 123 -16.18 -6.65 -19.68
N PRO A 124 -15.52 -7.52 -20.48
CA PRO A 124 -14.08 -7.46 -20.68
C PRO A 124 -13.61 -6.07 -21.10
N GLY A 125 -12.60 -5.52 -20.38
CA GLY A 125 -12.10 -4.17 -20.60
C GLY A 125 -12.86 -3.06 -19.87
N GLN A 126 -14.04 -3.31 -19.35
CA GLN A 126 -14.73 -2.41 -18.43
C GLN A 126 -14.28 -2.67 -16.99
N ILE A 127 -14.30 -1.65 -16.14
CA ILE A 127 -13.79 -1.70 -14.74
C ILE A 127 -14.87 -1.25 -13.76
N ASN A 128 -14.87 -1.84 -12.58
CA ASN A 128 -15.78 -1.46 -11.50
C ASN A 128 -15.02 -1.40 -10.17
N GLY A 129 -14.70 -0.20 -9.71
CA GLY A 129 -13.97 0.04 -8.48
C GLY A 129 -12.55 -0.56 -8.49
N PRO A 130 -11.63 -0.13 -9.38
CA PRO A 130 -10.26 -0.62 -9.37
C PRO A 130 -9.59 -0.28 -8.05
N SER A 131 -8.98 -1.28 -7.38
CA SER A 131 -8.35 -1.11 -6.06
C SER A 131 -6.82 -1.17 -6.08
N ALA A 132 -6.23 -1.89 -7.02
CA ALA A 132 -4.77 -1.98 -7.16
C ALA A 132 -4.33 -2.08 -8.63
N LEU A 133 -3.08 -1.71 -8.87
CA LEU A 133 -2.41 -1.73 -10.16
C LEU A 133 -1.00 -2.30 -10.02
N LYS A 134 -0.57 -3.11 -11.00
CA LYS A 134 0.84 -3.50 -11.14
C LYS A 134 1.25 -3.54 -12.60
N VAL A 135 2.39 -2.95 -12.93
CA VAL A 135 3.03 -3.11 -14.25
C VAL A 135 3.76 -4.44 -14.27
N THR A 136 3.50 -5.25 -15.28
CA THR A 136 4.18 -6.53 -15.50
C THR A 136 5.50 -6.36 -16.26
N ALA A 137 6.35 -7.39 -16.26
CA ALA A 137 7.66 -7.35 -16.93
C ALA A 137 7.55 -7.11 -18.45
N ASP A 138 6.44 -7.50 -19.08
CA ASP A 138 6.12 -7.24 -20.49
C ASP A 138 5.51 -5.84 -20.75
N GLY A 139 5.42 -5.00 -19.72
CA GLY A 139 4.95 -3.61 -19.78
C GLY A 139 3.43 -3.46 -19.80
N ASN A 140 2.67 -4.53 -19.61
CA ASN A 140 1.22 -4.46 -19.47
C ASN A 140 0.80 -4.12 -18.03
N LEU A 141 -0.48 -3.82 -17.84
CA LEU A 141 -1.06 -3.50 -16.54
C LEU A 141 -1.94 -4.64 -16.05
N LEU A 142 -1.70 -5.09 -14.81
CA LEU A 142 -2.66 -5.86 -14.04
C LEU A 142 -3.51 -4.88 -13.22
N ILE A 143 -4.83 -5.08 -13.25
CA ILE A 143 -5.81 -4.26 -12.56
C ILE A 143 -6.65 -5.17 -11.67
N VAL A 144 -6.67 -4.88 -10.38
CA VAL A 144 -7.63 -5.50 -9.48
C VAL A 144 -8.99 -4.81 -9.70
N ASP A 145 -9.85 -5.47 -10.43
CA ASP A 145 -11.22 -5.04 -10.73
C ASP A 145 -12.16 -5.49 -9.59
N HIS A 146 -11.98 -4.80 -8.44
CA HIS A 146 -12.39 -5.17 -7.10
C HIS A 146 -13.88 -5.58 -6.99
N LEU A 147 -14.78 -4.71 -7.47
CA LEU A 147 -16.23 -4.97 -7.36
C LEU A 147 -16.73 -5.99 -8.39
N ASN A 148 -15.92 -6.31 -9.42
CA ASN A 148 -16.17 -7.41 -10.33
C ASN A 148 -15.51 -8.72 -9.89
N ASN A 149 -14.74 -8.72 -8.79
CA ASN A 149 -14.07 -9.89 -8.23
C ASN A 149 -13.16 -10.61 -9.26
N ARG A 150 -12.35 -9.85 -10.00
CA ARG A 150 -11.45 -10.36 -11.03
C ARG A 150 -10.17 -9.53 -11.12
N ILE A 151 -9.16 -10.10 -11.77
CA ILE A 151 -7.97 -9.39 -12.23
C ILE A 151 -8.07 -9.26 -13.74
N GLN A 152 -7.79 -8.08 -14.28
CA GLN A 152 -7.70 -7.85 -15.73
C GLN A 152 -6.26 -7.50 -16.11
N LYS A 153 -5.79 -8.06 -17.25
CA LYS A 153 -4.54 -7.66 -17.90
C LYS A 153 -4.89 -6.77 -19.10
N MET A 154 -4.32 -5.58 -19.14
CA MET A 154 -4.59 -4.58 -20.17
C MET A 154 -3.27 -3.97 -20.66
N THR A 155 -3.27 -3.44 -21.90
CA THR A 155 -2.15 -2.63 -22.37
C THR A 155 -2.07 -1.30 -21.60
N PRO A 156 -0.92 -0.60 -21.63
CA PRO A 156 -0.77 0.74 -21.05
C PRO A 156 -1.81 1.76 -21.58
N ASP A 157 -2.30 1.56 -22.79
CA ASP A 157 -3.29 2.44 -23.42
C ASP A 157 -4.74 1.98 -23.22
N GLY A 158 -4.96 0.92 -22.42
CA GLY A 158 -6.29 0.45 -22.01
C GLY A 158 -6.94 -0.57 -22.95
N GLU A 159 -6.19 -1.21 -23.84
CA GLU A 159 -6.71 -2.33 -24.63
C GLU A 159 -6.77 -3.60 -23.76
N TYR A 160 -7.92 -4.26 -23.76
CA TYR A 160 -8.13 -5.51 -23.04
C TYR A 160 -7.32 -6.66 -23.63
N LEU A 161 -6.63 -7.42 -22.77
CA LEU A 161 -5.86 -8.62 -23.13
C LEU A 161 -6.48 -9.90 -22.58
N SER A 162 -6.65 -9.98 -21.26
CA SER A 162 -7.20 -11.14 -20.57
C SER A 162 -7.76 -10.78 -19.20
N HIS A 163 -8.48 -11.71 -18.59
CA HIS A 163 -8.85 -11.62 -17.18
C HIS A 163 -9.01 -13.03 -16.58
N TRP A 164 -8.90 -13.09 -15.25
CA TRP A 164 -9.23 -14.29 -14.47
C TRP A 164 -9.89 -13.92 -13.15
N GLY A 165 -10.48 -14.91 -12.51
CA GLY A 165 -11.22 -14.76 -11.27
C GLY A 165 -12.72 -14.57 -11.48
N SER A 166 -13.45 -14.82 -10.42
CA SER A 166 -14.89 -14.62 -10.29
C SER A 166 -15.27 -14.59 -8.81
N GLN A 167 -16.44 -14.10 -8.47
CA GLN A 167 -16.90 -14.08 -7.08
C GLN A 167 -16.98 -15.48 -6.48
N GLY A 168 -16.37 -15.70 -5.31
CA GLY A 168 -16.47 -16.95 -4.56
C GLY A 168 -15.34 -17.15 -3.55
N ILE A 169 -15.27 -18.40 -3.03
CA ILE A 169 -14.31 -18.82 -2.00
C ILE A 169 -13.37 -19.96 -2.45
N ALA A 170 -13.62 -20.52 -3.63
CA ALA A 170 -12.78 -21.60 -4.17
C ALA A 170 -11.42 -21.05 -4.68
N GLU A 171 -10.53 -21.96 -5.08
CA GLU A 171 -9.27 -21.65 -5.75
C GLU A 171 -9.54 -20.81 -7.01
N GLY A 172 -8.79 -19.72 -7.20
CA GLY A 172 -8.97 -18.81 -8.32
C GLY A 172 -10.23 -17.92 -8.26
N GLN A 173 -11.08 -18.05 -7.23
CA GLN A 173 -12.19 -17.14 -6.99
C GLN A 173 -11.82 -16.10 -5.94
N PHE A 174 -12.45 -14.92 -6.01
CA PHE A 174 -12.19 -13.79 -5.13
C PHE A 174 -13.44 -13.31 -4.41
N ASN A 175 -13.21 -12.67 -3.28
CA ASN A 175 -14.24 -11.89 -2.59
C ASN A 175 -13.68 -10.52 -2.26
N LEU A 176 -13.97 -9.55 -3.14
CA LEU A 176 -13.46 -8.19 -3.07
C LEU A 176 -11.91 -8.15 -2.95
N PRO A 177 -11.14 -8.67 -3.94
CA PRO A 177 -9.68 -8.63 -3.92
C PRO A 177 -9.21 -7.18 -3.84
N TRP A 178 -8.06 -6.90 -3.15
CA TRP A 178 -7.65 -5.51 -2.93
C TRP A 178 -6.26 -5.21 -3.51
N GLY A 179 -5.18 -5.73 -2.93
CA GLY A 179 -3.80 -5.49 -3.35
C GLY A 179 -3.27 -6.54 -4.32
N ILE A 180 -2.22 -6.21 -5.05
CA ILE A 180 -1.57 -7.07 -6.05
C ILE A 180 -0.09 -6.77 -6.17
N ASP A 181 0.75 -7.80 -6.27
CA ASP A 181 2.15 -7.66 -6.64
C ASP A 181 2.61 -8.83 -7.52
N THR A 182 3.81 -8.73 -8.08
CA THR A 182 4.43 -9.75 -8.91
C THR A 182 5.86 -10.05 -8.45
N ASP A 183 6.25 -11.32 -8.43
CA ASP A 183 7.64 -11.70 -8.21
C ASP A 183 8.47 -11.63 -9.52
N TYR A 184 9.79 -11.85 -9.40
CA TYR A 184 10.72 -11.85 -10.54
C TYR A 184 10.47 -12.96 -11.57
N ALA A 185 9.75 -14.01 -11.20
CA ALA A 185 9.35 -15.09 -12.11
C ALA A 185 8.05 -14.76 -12.87
N GLY A 186 7.41 -13.62 -12.56
CA GLY A 186 6.15 -13.18 -13.12
C GLY A 186 4.93 -13.78 -12.42
N ASN A 187 5.08 -14.49 -11.30
CA ASN A 187 3.92 -14.94 -10.53
C ASN A 187 3.21 -13.75 -9.90
N VAL A 188 1.89 -13.81 -9.89
CA VAL A 188 1.00 -12.74 -9.43
C VAL A 188 0.43 -13.10 -8.06
N TYR A 189 0.62 -12.24 -7.09
CA TYR A 189 0.09 -12.38 -5.72
C TYR A 189 -1.06 -11.41 -5.54
N VAL A 190 -2.20 -11.90 -5.03
CA VAL A 190 -3.42 -11.11 -4.85
C VAL A 190 -3.92 -11.23 -3.42
N ALA A 191 -4.11 -10.10 -2.77
CA ALA A 191 -4.77 -10.02 -1.47
C ALA A 191 -6.30 -10.18 -1.65
N ASP A 192 -6.82 -11.35 -1.34
CA ASP A 192 -8.24 -11.71 -1.43
C ASP A 192 -8.96 -11.29 -0.13
N TRP A 193 -9.19 -9.99 -0.04
CA TRP A 193 -9.48 -9.21 1.17
C TRP A 193 -10.56 -9.82 2.06
N ARG A 194 -11.73 -10.22 1.51
CA ARG A 194 -12.83 -10.77 2.30
C ARG A 194 -12.79 -12.29 2.46
N ASN A 195 -11.84 -12.95 1.82
CA ASN A 195 -11.56 -14.35 2.04
C ASN A 195 -10.37 -14.56 3.00
N ASP A 196 -9.80 -13.46 3.54
CA ASP A 196 -8.72 -13.48 4.53
C ASP A 196 -7.51 -14.35 4.10
N ARG A 197 -7.10 -14.21 2.83
CA ARG A 197 -6.03 -15.02 2.23
C ARG A 197 -5.25 -14.26 1.16
N ILE A 198 -4.07 -14.78 0.81
CA ILE A 198 -3.33 -14.38 -0.40
C ILE A 198 -3.42 -15.53 -1.38
N GLN A 199 -3.71 -15.26 -2.65
CA GLN A 199 -3.66 -16.24 -3.73
C GLN A 199 -2.50 -15.93 -4.68
N ARG A 200 -1.81 -16.97 -5.18
CA ARG A 200 -0.74 -16.86 -6.15
C ARG A 200 -1.14 -17.51 -7.46
N PHE A 201 -0.84 -16.81 -8.56
CA PHE A 201 -1.15 -17.22 -9.93
C PHE A 201 0.12 -17.14 -10.79
N SER A 202 0.12 -17.83 -11.93
CA SER A 202 1.08 -17.53 -12.99
C SER A 202 0.79 -16.19 -13.65
N GLU A 203 1.71 -15.68 -14.46
CA GLU A 203 1.52 -14.46 -15.25
C GLU A 203 0.27 -14.52 -16.16
N ASP A 204 -0.12 -15.71 -16.59
CA ASP A 204 -1.30 -15.96 -17.43
C ASP A 204 -2.60 -16.15 -16.62
N GLY A 205 -2.53 -16.04 -15.29
CA GLY A 205 -3.69 -16.17 -14.40
C GLY A 205 -4.05 -17.61 -14.00
N GLU A 206 -3.19 -18.59 -14.25
CA GLU A 206 -3.38 -19.96 -13.77
C GLU A 206 -3.12 -20.02 -12.26
N PHE A 207 -4.06 -20.57 -11.49
CA PHE A 207 -3.91 -20.73 -10.04
C PHE A 207 -2.73 -21.64 -9.68
N ILE A 208 -1.86 -21.19 -8.76
CA ILE A 208 -0.71 -21.94 -8.27
C ILE A 208 -0.99 -22.46 -6.86
N ASP A 209 -1.19 -21.56 -5.91
CA ASP A 209 -1.49 -21.86 -4.52
C ASP A 209 -2.16 -20.68 -3.81
N MET A 210 -2.50 -20.89 -2.54
CA MET A 210 -3.02 -19.83 -1.66
C MET A 210 -2.56 -20.06 -0.23
N TYR A 211 -2.50 -19.00 0.56
CA TYR A 211 -2.11 -19.04 1.96
C TYR A 211 -2.97 -18.12 2.83
N GLY A 212 -3.18 -18.55 4.07
CA GLY A 212 -3.95 -17.83 5.07
C GLY A 212 -5.39 -18.24 5.15
N SER A 213 -6.01 -17.84 6.23
CA SER A 213 -7.44 -17.93 6.54
C SER A 213 -7.77 -16.95 7.65
N SER A 214 -9.05 -16.77 7.96
CA SER A 214 -9.54 -15.80 8.92
C SER A 214 -9.00 -16.02 10.33
N GLY A 215 -8.40 -14.98 10.93
CA GLY A 215 -7.92 -15.02 12.31
C GLY A 215 -6.84 -14.00 12.62
N SER A 216 -6.28 -14.10 13.85
CA SER A 216 -5.25 -13.20 14.36
C SER A 216 -3.92 -13.89 14.73
N ASP A 217 -3.86 -15.22 14.71
CA ASP A 217 -2.62 -15.94 14.98
C ASP A 217 -1.62 -15.77 13.82
N VAL A 218 -0.41 -16.28 13.99
CA VAL A 218 0.62 -16.31 12.94
C VAL A 218 0.10 -17.11 11.74
N GLY A 219 0.23 -16.52 10.54
CA GLY A 219 -0.22 -17.14 9.29
C GLY A 219 -1.72 -17.04 9.04
N LEU A 220 -2.48 -16.45 9.97
CA LEU A 220 -3.88 -16.07 9.76
C LEU A 220 -3.98 -14.58 9.45
N PHE A 221 -4.99 -14.19 8.69
CA PHE A 221 -5.22 -12.80 8.29
C PHE A 221 -6.62 -12.32 8.67
N ASN A 222 -6.74 -11.01 8.77
CA ASN A 222 -8.01 -10.33 8.87
C ASN A 222 -8.02 -9.20 7.83
N ARG A 223 -8.66 -9.45 6.70
CA ARG A 223 -8.74 -8.51 5.58
C ARG A 223 -7.36 -8.00 5.15
N PRO A 224 -6.49 -8.88 4.62
CA PRO A 224 -5.20 -8.43 4.09
C PRO A 224 -5.43 -7.42 2.98
N ALA A 225 -4.88 -6.21 3.14
CA ALA A 225 -5.11 -5.13 2.20
C ALA A 225 -4.12 -5.16 1.03
N ASP A 226 -2.88 -5.57 1.28
CA ASP A 226 -1.86 -5.52 0.26
C ASP A 226 -0.81 -6.61 0.46
N VAL A 227 -0.02 -6.85 -0.59
CA VAL A 227 1.07 -7.81 -0.62
C VAL A 227 2.21 -7.25 -1.45
N ALA A 228 3.46 -7.44 -0.99
CA ALA A 228 4.67 -7.14 -1.76
C ALA A 228 5.64 -8.34 -1.70
N VAL A 229 6.43 -8.51 -2.76
CA VAL A 229 7.42 -9.60 -2.86
C VAL A 229 8.79 -9.05 -3.17
N ASP A 230 9.80 -9.36 -2.33
CA ASP A 230 11.17 -8.91 -2.56
C ASP A 230 11.94 -9.82 -3.52
N GLN A 231 13.18 -9.40 -3.87
CA GLN A 231 14.06 -10.12 -4.81
C GLN A 231 14.46 -11.51 -4.33
N ASP A 232 14.46 -11.73 -3.02
CA ASP A 232 14.79 -13.02 -2.41
C ASP A 232 13.56 -13.92 -2.29
N GLY A 233 12.38 -13.44 -2.70
CA GLY A 233 11.11 -14.14 -2.67
C GLY A 233 10.40 -14.08 -1.32
N PHE A 234 10.79 -13.18 -0.41
CA PHE A 234 10.02 -12.94 0.80
C PHE A 234 8.74 -12.18 0.49
N ILE A 235 7.67 -12.59 1.13
CA ILE A 235 6.31 -12.09 0.92
C ILE A 235 5.90 -11.28 2.15
N TYR A 236 5.55 -10.02 1.95
CA TYR A 236 5.12 -9.07 2.97
C TYR A 236 3.63 -8.82 2.80
N VAL A 237 2.84 -9.06 3.84
CA VAL A 237 1.38 -8.93 3.80
C VAL A 237 0.93 -7.84 4.78
N ALA A 238 0.29 -6.80 4.26
CA ALA A 238 -0.41 -5.80 5.07
C ALA A 238 -1.70 -6.42 5.64
N ASP A 239 -1.61 -6.99 6.83
CA ASP A 239 -2.71 -7.64 7.55
C ASP A 239 -3.54 -6.58 8.28
N TRP A 240 -4.29 -5.80 7.48
CA TRP A 240 -4.95 -4.55 7.84
C TRP A 240 -5.84 -4.68 9.09
N GLY A 241 -6.73 -5.66 9.13
CA GLY A 241 -7.65 -5.84 10.25
C GLY A 241 -6.97 -6.29 11.55
N ASN A 242 -5.74 -6.85 11.47
CA ASN A 242 -4.91 -7.20 12.61
C ASN A 242 -3.87 -6.13 12.95
N GLN A 243 -3.85 -5.01 12.22
CA GLN A 243 -2.97 -3.86 12.46
C GLN A 243 -1.48 -4.25 12.48
N ARG A 244 -1.04 -5.06 11.52
CA ARG A 244 0.32 -5.57 11.43
C ARG A 244 0.74 -5.82 9.99
N VAL A 245 2.05 -6.01 9.78
CA VAL A 245 2.61 -6.65 8.58
C VAL A 245 3.17 -8.00 8.97
N GLN A 246 2.84 -9.06 8.25
CA GLN A 246 3.44 -10.37 8.39
C GLN A 246 4.38 -10.66 7.22
N VAL A 247 5.49 -11.35 7.49
CA VAL A 247 6.51 -11.68 6.50
C VAL A 247 6.70 -13.19 6.44
N PHE A 248 6.73 -13.73 5.22
CA PHE A 248 6.90 -15.16 4.93
C PHE A 248 8.01 -15.34 3.90
N ASP A 249 8.61 -16.52 3.86
CA ASP A 249 9.44 -16.93 2.73
C ASP A 249 8.59 -17.37 1.51
N GLN A 250 9.24 -17.68 0.39
CA GLN A 250 8.59 -18.13 -0.84
C GLN A 250 7.77 -19.43 -0.71
N PHE A 251 7.95 -20.17 0.40
CA PHE A 251 7.24 -21.41 0.72
C PHE A 251 6.17 -21.21 1.80
N TRP A 252 5.85 -19.97 2.12
CA TRP A 252 4.91 -19.56 3.16
C TRP A 252 5.34 -19.95 4.58
N ASN A 253 6.63 -20.23 4.84
CA ASN A 253 7.10 -20.33 6.22
C ASN A 253 7.15 -18.94 6.84
N PHE A 254 6.57 -18.82 8.02
CA PHE A 254 6.56 -17.56 8.76
C PHE A 254 7.99 -17.12 9.10
N HIS A 255 8.32 -15.89 8.75
CA HIS A 255 9.59 -15.27 9.05
C HIS A 255 9.50 -14.35 10.28
N THR A 256 8.65 -13.34 10.22
CA THR A 256 8.43 -12.38 11.32
C THR A 256 7.12 -11.63 11.15
N SER A 257 6.73 -10.85 12.18
CA SER A 257 5.67 -9.86 12.05
C SER A 257 6.01 -8.57 12.80
N MET A 258 5.47 -7.45 12.33
CA MET A 258 5.69 -6.15 12.95
C MET A 258 4.37 -5.40 13.12
N ARG A 259 4.28 -4.60 14.18
CA ARG A 259 3.13 -3.74 14.48
C ARG A 259 3.43 -2.24 14.36
N GLY A 260 4.61 -1.89 13.85
CA GLY A 260 5.08 -0.53 13.77
C GLY A 260 6.02 -0.14 14.93
N GLN A 261 6.97 0.75 14.61
CA GLN A 261 7.99 1.27 15.55
C GLN A 261 8.29 2.75 15.23
N ALA A 262 7.28 3.48 14.75
CA ALA A 262 7.49 4.84 14.27
C ALA A 262 8.05 5.78 15.34
N THR A 263 8.91 6.67 14.86
CA THR A 263 9.41 7.84 15.58
C THR A 263 8.86 9.12 14.97
N VAL A 264 9.15 10.26 15.56
CA VAL A 264 8.84 11.57 14.97
C VAL A 264 9.69 11.76 13.72
N SER A 265 9.04 11.96 12.58
CA SER A 265 9.76 12.22 11.33
C SER A 265 10.46 13.59 11.37
N PRO A 266 11.54 13.79 10.60
CA PRO A 266 12.17 15.11 10.48
C PRO A 266 11.19 16.22 10.05
N TRP A 267 10.22 15.94 9.20
CA TRP A 267 9.20 16.93 8.82
C TRP A 267 8.28 17.32 9.99
N ALA A 268 7.88 16.33 10.79
CA ALA A 268 7.10 16.58 12.01
C ALA A 268 7.94 17.32 13.07
N GLN A 269 9.23 17.00 13.19
CA GLN A 269 10.13 17.68 14.11
C GLN A 269 10.29 19.16 13.77
N GLU A 270 10.49 19.50 12.49
CA GLU A 270 10.55 20.91 12.05
C GLU A 270 9.23 21.69 12.38
N TYR A 271 8.08 21.03 12.20
CA TYR A 271 6.80 21.60 12.56
C TYR A 271 6.70 21.86 14.07
N LEU A 272 7.08 20.88 14.91
CA LEU A 272 7.07 21.00 16.37
C LEU A 272 8.01 22.10 16.85
N GLU A 273 9.20 22.23 16.28
CA GLU A 273 10.16 23.27 16.64
C GLU A 273 9.64 24.69 16.33
N ALA A 274 8.81 24.82 15.30
CA ALA A 274 8.12 26.07 14.97
C ALA A 274 6.90 26.36 15.88
N ASN A 275 6.43 25.36 16.67
CA ASN A 275 5.22 25.45 17.52
C ASN A 275 5.54 25.02 18.96
N ALA A 276 6.09 25.94 19.75
CA ALA A 276 6.64 25.66 21.09
C ALA A 276 5.66 24.98 22.06
N ASP A 277 4.38 25.33 22.02
CA ASP A 277 3.36 24.74 22.90
C ASP A 277 3.11 23.25 22.55
N GLU A 278 3.12 22.92 21.25
CA GLU A 278 2.99 21.53 20.79
C GLU A 278 4.24 20.72 21.07
N LEU A 279 5.43 21.31 20.92
CA LEU A 279 6.70 20.67 21.28
C LEU A 279 6.74 20.34 22.78
N ASP A 280 6.31 21.26 23.65
CA ASP A 280 6.24 21.04 25.10
C ASP A 280 5.23 19.92 25.44
N ALA A 281 4.05 19.92 24.82
CA ALA A 281 3.07 18.85 24.99
C ALA A 281 3.65 17.49 24.53
N ARG A 282 4.31 17.47 23.37
CA ARG A 282 4.96 16.29 22.81
C ARG A 282 6.06 15.72 23.70
N SER A 283 6.84 16.58 24.35
CA SER A 283 7.94 16.14 25.25
C SER A 283 7.47 15.31 26.45
N ARG A 284 6.17 15.35 26.76
CA ARG A 284 5.53 14.62 27.86
C ARG A 284 4.72 13.42 27.39
N PHE A 285 4.65 13.19 26.07
CA PHE A 285 3.87 12.12 25.48
C PHE A 285 4.68 10.82 25.45
N ASP A 286 4.06 9.71 25.88
CA ASP A 286 4.62 8.36 25.74
C ASP A 286 4.03 7.70 24.50
N PRO A 287 4.83 7.42 23.44
CA PRO A 287 4.35 6.76 22.23
C PRO A 287 3.99 5.27 22.43
N TYR A 288 4.28 4.70 23.58
CA TYR A 288 4.03 3.31 23.94
C TYR A 288 3.16 3.13 25.19
N ILE A 289 2.16 4.00 25.36
CA ILE A 289 1.25 3.92 26.51
C ILE A 289 0.65 2.51 26.63
N GLU A 290 0.48 2.04 27.85
CA GLU A 290 -0.21 0.79 28.15
C GLU A 290 -1.72 0.95 27.93
N VAL A 291 -2.35 0.04 27.18
CA VAL A 291 -3.78 0.06 26.85
C VAL A 291 -4.43 -1.22 27.35
N ASP A 292 -5.46 -1.07 28.18
CA ASP A 292 -6.20 -2.20 28.78
C ASP A 292 -7.32 -2.69 27.85
N THR A 293 -6.92 -3.35 26.75
CA THR A 293 -7.82 -3.99 25.77
C THR A 293 -7.06 -5.02 24.95
N ASP A 294 -7.79 -6.03 24.43
CA ASP A 294 -7.27 -7.01 23.47
C ASP A 294 -7.59 -6.62 22.01
N ASP A 295 -8.36 -5.56 21.79
CA ASP A 295 -8.70 -5.07 20.46
C ASP A 295 -7.50 -4.38 19.82
N GLN A 296 -6.96 -5.02 18.77
CA GLN A 296 -5.75 -4.58 18.08
C GLN A 296 -5.94 -3.20 17.42
N HIS A 297 -7.13 -2.91 16.93
CA HIS A 297 -7.44 -1.61 16.33
C HIS A 297 -7.47 -0.50 17.39
N GLU A 298 -8.08 -0.76 18.56
CA GLU A 298 -8.10 0.19 19.67
C GLU A 298 -6.67 0.43 20.21
N ILE A 299 -5.86 -0.63 20.36
CA ILE A 299 -4.46 -0.50 20.76
C ILE A 299 -3.71 0.38 19.76
N SER A 300 -3.82 0.09 18.47
CA SER A 300 -3.15 0.83 17.40
C SER A 300 -3.59 2.30 17.31
N ALA A 301 -4.85 2.59 17.60
CA ALA A 301 -5.36 3.97 17.65
C ALA A 301 -4.72 4.80 18.77
N ARG A 302 -4.36 4.17 19.90
CA ARG A 302 -3.81 4.83 21.09
C ARG A 302 -2.28 4.81 21.17
N VAL A 303 -1.64 3.72 20.73
CA VAL A 303 -0.18 3.58 20.75
C VAL A 303 0.41 4.18 19.49
N GLU A 304 0.98 5.36 19.58
CA GLU A 304 1.41 6.14 18.41
C GLU A 304 2.47 5.46 17.56
N ALA A 305 3.38 4.70 18.17
CA ALA A 305 4.45 4.01 17.47
C ALA A 305 3.91 2.90 16.53
N TYR A 306 2.75 2.33 16.83
CA TYR A 306 2.17 1.24 16.06
C TYR A 306 1.52 1.72 14.75
N PHE A 307 1.38 0.80 13.81
CA PHE A 307 0.55 1.03 12.63
C PHE A 307 -0.90 1.28 13.03
N TRP A 308 -1.53 2.21 12.36
CA TRP A 308 -2.96 2.39 12.39
C TRP A 308 -3.49 2.42 10.97
N ASP A 309 -4.09 1.30 10.54
CA ASP A 309 -4.46 0.96 9.17
C ASP A 309 -3.24 0.89 8.21
N PRO A 310 -2.36 -0.13 8.37
CA PRO A 310 -1.32 -0.42 7.38
C PRO A 310 -1.99 -0.94 6.11
N ILE A 311 -2.09 -0.09 5.08
CA ILE A 311 -2.95 -0.36 3.91
C ILE A 311 -2.17 -0.76 2.67
N ALA A 312 -0.93 -0.28 2.52
CA ALA A 312 -0.08 -0.62 1.39
C ALA A 312 1.34 -0.95 1.84
N VAL A 313 1.98 -1.86 1.14
CA VAL A 313 3.35 -2.31 1.31
C VAL A 313 4.06 -2.32 -0.04
N GLU A 314 5.28 -1.83 -0.12
CA GLU A 314 6.09 -1.83 -1.34
C GLU A 314 7.56 -2.06 -0.99
N ILE A 315 8.31 -2.68 -1.88
CA ILE A 315 9.75 -2.90 -1.74
C ILE A 315 10.48 -1.94 -2.66
N ASP A 316 11.40 -1.17 -2.10
CA ASP A 316 12.22 -0.25 -2.88
C ASP A 316 13.40 -0.97 -3.57
N PRO A 317 14.13 -0.29 -4.48
CA PRO A 317 15.27 -0.88 -5.19
C PRO A 317 16.43 -1.33 -4.28
N GLU A 318 16.53 -0.80 -3.06
CA GLU A 318 17.50 -1.19 -2.04
C GLU A 318 17.03 -2.37 -1.17
N GLY A 319 15.83 -2.91 -1.43
CA GLY A 319 15.22 -4.03 -0.69
C GLY A 319 14.65 -3.62 0.67
N ARG A 320 14.34 -2.31 0.87
CA ARG A 320 13.65 -1.84 2.06
C ARG A 320 12.13 -1.98 1.87
N LEU A 321 11.47 -2.43 2.93
CA LEU A 321 10.01 -2.41 3.00
C LEU A 321 9.53 -1.01 3.38
N ILE A 322 8.59 -0.47 2.62
CA ILE A 322 7.89 0.76 2.94
C ILE A 322 6.42 0.44 3.20
N VAL A 323 5.91 0.86 4.34
CA VAL A 323 4.53 0.62 4.78
C VAL A 323 3.77 1.93 4.83
N ALA A 324 2.67 2.04 4.10
CA ALA A 324 1.74 3.17 4.21
C ALA A 324 0.85 2.98 5.46
N ASP A 325 1.15 3.78 6.49
CA ASP A 325 0.44 3.83 7.78
C ASP A 325 -0.63 4.92 7.71
N SER A 326 -1.79 4.55 7.13
CA SER A 326 -2.77 5.48 6.58
C SER A 326 -3.34 6.45 7.61
N LEU A 327 -3.92 5.96 8.69
CA LEU A 327 -4.52 6.81 9.73
C LEU A 327 -3.48 7.54 10.61
N ARG A 328 -2.20 7.25 10.40
CA ARG A 328 -1.07 7.98 11.00
C ARG A 328 -0.42 8.98 10.05
N HIS A 329 -0.90 9.09 8.81
CA HIS A 329 -0.43 10.06 7.82
C HIS A 329 1.08 9.98 7.56
N ARG A 330 1.64 8.76 7.51
CA ARG A 330 3.08 8.54 7.41
C ARG A 330 3.41 7.26 6.65
N LEU A 331 4.69 7.15 6.29
CA LEU A 331 5.32 5.92 5.83
C LEU A 331 6.29 5.44 6.91
N GLN A 332 6.34 4.14 7.16
CA GLN A 332 7.36 3.52 8.01
C GLN A 332 8.28 2.64 7.15
N ILE A 333 9.58 2.74 7.38
CA ILE A 333 10.61 2.11 6.56
C ILE A 333 11.34 1.06 7.38
N TYR A 334 11.50 -0.12 6.79
CA TYR A 334 12.13 -1.27 7.41
C TYR A 334 13.15 -1.92 6.49
N GLN A 335 14.14 -2.59 7.07
CA GLN A 335 15.10 -3.42 6.35
C GLN A 335 15.08 -4.83 6.90
N ARG A 336 14.81 -5.82 6.04
CA ARG A 336 15.02 -7.23 6.40
C ARG A 336 16.52 -7.48 6.57
N LEU A 337 16.88 -8.17 7.63
CA LEU A 337 18.25 -8.61 7.87
C LEU A 337 18.52 -9.87 7.02
N ALA A 338 19.71 -9.95 6.44
CA ALA A 338 20.17 -11.18 5.81
C ALA A 338 20.33 -12.27 6.88
N ASP A 339 19.90 -13.49 6.56
CA ASP A 339 20.08 -14.68 7.40
C ASP A 339 21.55 -15.04 7.60
#